data_eb9be72aac0857feaf4a5530e81cd34d
#
_entry.id   eb9be72aac0857feaf4a5530e81cd34d
#
_cell.length_a   1.000
_cell.length_b   1.000
_cell.length_c   1.000
_cell.angle_alpha   90.00
_cell.angle_beta   90.00
_cell.angle_gamma   90.00
#
_symmetry.space_group_name_H-M   'P 1'
#
loop_
_entity.id
_entity.type
_entity.pdbx_description
1 polymer ?
#
loop_
_entity_poly.entity_id
_entity_poly.type
_entity_poly.pdbx_seq_one_letter_code
_entity_poly.pdbx_strand_id
1 'polypeptide(L)'
;MEVLNISDHFQVDHVMPDIPHDENNLIVKTALTVYPGLQPLHLRVKSDIPLAHGLGSSSSAIAAGIELANHFGKLNLSDKEKVQIGAKIEGHPDNIAPTILGGLIIGTEIDNHFDTIKAPLPNFSLVAYVPEYNLPTKKSRNVLPEHLDFKTATHGSAIANTLVASLFTQEYQMAGELMENDVFHEKYRERLVPELLQVREVAHQKHALATYLSGAGSTIMTWIEDE
;
A
#
# COMPACT_ATOMS: atom_id res chain seq x y z
N MET A 1 -6.25 -8.93 14.14
CA MET A 1 -5.92 -10.37 14.28
C MET A 1 -5.90 -10.73 15.74
N GLU A 2 -6.39 -11.91 16.11
CA GLU A 2 -6.45 -12.46 17.45
C GLU A 2 -5.89 -13.89 17.42
N VAL A 3 -5.07 -14.26 18.39
CA VAL A 3 -4.63 -15.64 18.60
C VAL A 3 -5.59 -16.30 19.58
N LEU A 4 -6.28 -17.34 19.14
CA LEU A 4 -7.28 -18.03 19.96
C LEU A 4 -6.62 -19.07 20.87
N ASN A 5 -5.79 -19.93 20.32
CA ASN A 5 -5.06 -20.98 21.06
C ASN A 5 -3.89 -21.54 20.24
N ILE A 6 -3.08 -22.35 20.88
CA ILE A 6 -2.13 -23.27 20.24
C ILE A 6 -2.93 -24.46 19.70
N SER A 7 -2.59 -24.96 18.51
CA SER A 7 -3.28 -26.08 17.87
C SER A 7 -2.31 -27.06 17.23
N ASP A 8 -2.82 -28.18 16.70
CA ASP A 8 -1.99 -29.20 16.04
C ASP A 8 -1.61 -28.82 14.61
N HIS A 9 -2.33 -27.89 13.99
CA HIS A 9 -2.08 -27.36 12.65
C HIS A 9 -2.49 -25.87 12.61
N PHE A 10 -1.96 -25.11 11.65
CA PHE A 10 -2.37 -23.72 11.46
C PHE A 10 -3.81 -23.64 10.97
N GLN A 11 -4.60 -22.81 11.65
CA GLN A 11 -5.99 -22.54 11.30
C GLN A 11 -6.25 -21.03 11.37
N VAL A 12 -6.91 -20.48 10.36
CA VAL A 12 -7.21 -19.04 10.28
C VAL A 12 -8.70 -18.84 9.99
N ASP A 13 -9.44 -18.39 10.99
CA ASP A 13 -10.85 -18.07 10.86
C ASP A 13 -11.02 -16.67 10.26
N HIS A 14 -11.70 -16.59 9.13
CA HIS A 14 -12.11 -15.34 8.47
C HIS A 14 -13.26 -15.59 7.50
N VAL A 15 -13.84 -14.50 6.98
CA VAL A 15 -14.94 -14.54 6.00
C VAL A 15 -14.54 -14.04 4.61
N MET A 16 -13.26 -13.79 4.38
CA MET A 16 -12.76 -13.27 3.09
C MET A 16 -12.76 -14.38 2.03
N PRO A 17 -13.35 -14.14 0.84
CA PRO A 17 -13.37 -15.12 -0.24
C PRO A 17 -11.96 -15.40 -0.76
N ASP A 18 -11.72 -16.62 -1.21
CA ASP A 18 -10.50 -17.07 -1.89
C ASP A 18 -9.19 -16.92 -1.09
N ILE A 19 -9.26 -16.63 0.21
CA ILE A 19 -8.10 -16.58 1.09
C ILE A 19 -7.96 -17.92 1.83
N PRO A 20 -6.76 -18.54 1.88
CA PRO A 20 -6.54 -19.79 2.60
C PRO A 20 -6.82 -19.70 4.10
N HIS A 21 -7.36 -20.78 4.67
CA HIS A 21 -7.64 -20.92 6.11
C HIS A 21 -6.58 -21.74 6.86
N ASP A 22 -5.47 -22.05 6.22
CA ASP A 22 -4.39 -22.91 6.69
C ASP A 22 -3.01 -22.23 6.63
N GLU A 23 -1.95 -23.00 6.64
CA GLU A 23 -0.56 -22.52 6.51
C GLU A 23 -0.27 -21.77 5.21
N ASN A 24 -1.15 -21.88 4.21
CA ASN A 24 -1.05 -21.12 2.96
C ASN A 24 -1.53 -19.67 3.09
N ASN A 25 -2.18 -19.33 4.19
CA ASN A 25 -2.54 -17.95 4.47
C ASN A 25 -1.29 -17.05 4.54
N LEU A 26 -1.36 -15.85 3.94
CA LEU A 26 -0.21 -14.95 3.85
C LEU A 26 0.33 -14.53 5.22
N ILE A 27 -0.53 -14.39 6.22
CA ILE A 27 -0.12 -14.09 7.60
C ILE A 27 0.77 -15.21 8.14
N VAL A 28 0.34 -16.47 7.99
CA VAL A 28 1.07 -17.64 8.47
C VAL A 28 2.36 -17.83 7.70
N LYS A 29 2.33 -17.73 6.36
CA LYS A 29 3.54 -17.81 5.52
C LYS A 29 4.58 -16.77 5.92
N THR A 30 4.15 -15.54 6.13
CA THR A 30 5.03 -14.46 6.58
C THR A 30 5.60 -14.79 7.96
N ALA A 31 4.77 -15.20 8.91
CA ALA A 31 5.23 -15.53 10.25
C ALA A 31 6.25 -16.65 10.25
N LEU A 32 6.03 -17.72 9.48
CA LEU A 32 6.98 -18.82 9.31
C LEU A 32 8.26 -18.44 8.58
N THR A 33 8.19 -17.49 7.65
CA THR A 33 9.38 -16.91 6.98
C THR A 33 10.27 -16.17 7.97
N VAL A 34 9.66 -15.41 8.88
CA VAL A 34 10.38 -14.60 9.89
C VAL A 34 10.85 -15.46 11.07
N TYR A 35 10.00 -16.38 11.52
CA TYR A 35 10.31 -17.29 12.63
C TYR A 35 9.88 -18.73 12.28
N PRO A 36 10.75 -19.53 11.67
CA PRO A 36 10.45 -20.92 11.26
C PRO A 36 10.07 -21.86 12.41
N GLY A 37 10.44 -21.51 13.65
CA GLY A 37 10.10 -22.27 14.86
C GLY A 37 8.71 -21.97 15.44
N LEU A 38 7.87 -21.22 14.72
CA LEU A 38 6.52 -20.89 15.18
C LEU A 38 5.67 -22.17 15.22
N GLN A 39 5.19 -22.51 16.42
CA GLN A 39 4.23 -23.62 16.59
C GLN A 39 2.88 -23.29 15.94
N PRO A 40 2.12 -24.31 15.51
CA PRO A 40 0.81 -24.07 14.92
C PRO A 40 -0.15 -23.34 15.86
N LEU A 41 -0.89 -22.40 15.31
CA LEU A 41 -1.81 -21.51 16.01
C LEU A 41 -3.17 -21.49 15.33
N HIS A 42 -4.22 -21.36 16.14
CA HIS A 42 -5.54 -21.02 15.67
C HIS A 42 -5.72 -19.50 15.77
N LEU A 43 -5.90 -18.85 14.63
CA LEU A 43 -6.01 -17.41 14.50
C LEU A 43 -7.43 -17.01 14.10
N ARG A 44 -7.88 -15.83 14.53
CA ARG A 44 -9.05 -15.16 13.98
C ARG A 44 -8.64 -13.84 13.35
N VAL A 45 -9.02 -13.63 12.09
CA VAL A 45 -8.72 -12.41 11.34
C VAL A 45 -10.00 -11.71 10.94
N LYS A 46 -10.10 -10.43 11.28
CA LYS A 46 -11.14 -9.53 10.78
C LYS A 46 -10.46 -8.38 10.05
N SER A 47 -10.93 -8.08 8.86
CA SER A 47 -10.43 -6.96 8.05
C SER A 47 -11.60 -6.29 7.35
N ASP A 48 -11.60 -4.97 7.36
CA ASP A 48 -12.52 -4.13 6.60
C ASP A 48 -11.85 -3.60 5.32
N ILE A 49 -10.58 -3.98 5.06
CA ILE A 49 -9.84 -3.58 3.86
C ILE A 49 -10.28 -4.45 2.68
N PRO A 50 -10.83 -3.86 1.60
CA PRO A 50 -11.19 -4.61 0.40
C PRO A 50 -9.96 -5.29 -0.25
N LEU A 51 -10.14 -6.53 -0.70
CA LEU A 51 -9.08 -7.29 -1.37
C LEU A 51 -8.88 -6.82 -2.81
N ALA A 52 -7.64 -6.73 -3.27
CA ALA A 52 -7.28 -6.40 -4.66
C ALA A 52 -7.80 -5.04 -5.17
N HIS A 53 -7.85 -4.03 -4.29
CA HIS A 53 -8.32 -2.68 -4.61
C HIS A 53 -7.26 -1.58 -4.43
N GLY A 54 -5.97 -1.93 -4.26
CA GLY A 54 -4.91 -0.93 -4.08
C GLY A 54 -4.87 -0.27 -2.69
N LEU A 55 -5.52 -0.88 -1.68
CA LEU A 55 -5.62 -0.35 -0.31
C LEU A 55 -4.69 -1.06 0.70
N GLY A 56 -3.64 -1.73 0.24
CA GLY A 56 -2.63 -2.31 1.11
C GLY A 56 -3.05 -3.58 1.87
N SER A 57 -4.06 -4.33 1.42
CA SER A 57 -4.51 -5.57 2.06
C SER A 57 -3.40 -6.62 2.20
N SER A 58 -2.53 -6.78 1.19
CA SER A 58 -1.37 -7.68 1.24
C SER A 58 -0.38 -7.24 2.33
N SER A 59 -0.04 -5.96 2.36
CA SER A 59 0.91 -5.39 3.34
C SER A 59 0.39 -5.50 4.76
N SER A 60 -0.92 -5.35 4.97
CA SER A 60 -1.53 -5.54 6.29
C SER A 60 -1.41 -6.99 6.78
N ALA A 61 -1.55 -7.98 5.88
CA ALA A 61 -1.34 -9.38 6.20
C ALA A 61 0.13 -9.70 6.49
N ILE A 62 1.06 -9.14 5.70
CA ILE A 62 2.51 -9.27 5.94
C ILE A 62 2.88 -8.66 7.30
N ALA A 63 2.43 -7.44 7.61
CA ALA A 63 2.67 -6.80 8.89
C ALA A 63 2.14 -7.65 10.06
N ALA A 64 0.92 -8.19 9.93
CA ALA A 64 0.35 -9.09 10.92
C ALA A 64 1.17 -10.36 11.13
N GLY A 65 1.71 -10.95 10.05
CA GLY A 65 2.61 -12.11 10.12
C GLY A 65 3.95 -11.79 10.80
N ILE A 66 4.53 -10.62 10.50
CA ILE A 66 5.76 -10.15 11.16
C ILE A 66 5.51 -9.97 12.67
N GLU A 67 4.41 -9.33 13.05
CA GLU A 67 4.07 -9.13 14.47
C GLU A 67 3.82 -10.45 15.19
N LEU A 68 3.17 -11.42 14.53
CA LEU A 68 2.97 -12.76 15.07
C LEU A 68 4.31 -13.44 15.37
N ALA A 69 5.22 -13.45 14.40
CA ALA A 69 6.57 -13.99 14.54
C ALA A 69 7.38 -13.26 15.62
N ASN A 70 7.33 -11.94 15.63
CA ASN A 70 8.03 -11.10 16.60
C ASN A 70 7.58 -11.41 18.03
N HIS A 71 6.26 -11.56 18.24
CA HIS A 71 5.69 -11.87 19.56
C HIS A 71 6.08 -13.27 20.04
N PHE A 72 5.83 -14.31 19.24
CA PHE A 72 6.06 -15.71 19.65
C PHE A 72 7.55 -16.09 19.62
N GLY A 73 8.33 -15.52 18.71
CA GLY A 73 9.78 -15.69 18.65
C GLY A 73 10.56 -14.83 19.63
N LYS A 74 9.91 -13.88 20.30
CA LYS A 74 10.54 -12.89 21.19
C LYS A 74 11.72 -12.17 20.51
N LEU A 75 11.53 -11.80 19.22
CA LEU A 75 12.62 -11.33 18.38
C LEU A 75 13.01 -9.89 18.68
N ASN A 76 12.13 -9.13 19.34
CA ASN A 76 12.32 -7.72 19.69
C ASN A 76 12.67 -6.83 18.48
N LEU A 77 12.03 -7.10 17.34
CA LEU A 77 12.27 -6.34 16.12
C LEU A 77 11.84 -4.88 16.26
N SER A 78 12.75 -3.98 15.91
CA SER A 78 12.43 -2.57 15.72
C SER A 78 11.53 -2.35 14.50
N ASP A 79 10.81 -1.24 14.44
CA ASP A 79 9.96 -0.92 13.29
C ASP A 79 10.78 -0.82 11.98
N LYS A 80 12.02 -0.35 12.03
CA LYS A 80 12.92 -0.36 10.88
C LYS A 80 13.21 -1.79 10.38
N GLU A 81 13.49 -2.73 11.28
CA GLU A 81 13.72 -4.12 10.92
C GLU A 81 12.46 -4.76 10.33
N LYS A 82 11.29 -4.48 10.92
CA LYS A 82 10.01 -4.95 10.38
C LYS A 82 9.74 -4.42 8.97
N VAL A 83 10.05 -3.13 8.71
CA VAL A 83 9.96 -2.54 7.35
C VAL A 83 10.91 -3.26 6.39
N GLN A 84 12.18 -3.50 6.78
CA GLN A 84 13.14 -4.22 5.93
C GLN A 84 12.63 -5.63 5.59
N ILE A 85 12.14 -6.37 6.59
CA ILE A 85 11.61 -7.73 6.40
C ILE A 85 10.39 -7.69 5.48
N GLY A 86 9.42 -6.84 5.78
CA GLY A 86 8.18 -6.76 5.02
C GLY A 86 8.39 -6.30 3.58
N ALA A 87 9.27 -5.32 3.35
CA ALA A 87 9.61 -4.83 2.02
C ALA A 87 10.33 -5.90 1.17
N LYS A 88 11.18 -6.74 1.77
CA LYS A 88 11.78 -7.89 1.08
C LYS A 88 10.75 -8.96 0.70
N ILE A 89 9.74 -9.19 1.53
CA ILE A 89 8.65 -10.14 1.24
C ILE A 89 7.73 -9.60 0.14
N GLU A 90 7.41 -8.30 0.18
CA GLU A 90 6.51 -7.65 -0.78
C GLU A 90 7.21 -7.26 -2.09
N GLY A 91 8.52 -7.04 -2.05
CA GLY A 91 9.35 -6.61 -3.16
C GLY A 91 9.42 -5.08 -3.34
N HIS A 92 8.81 -4.30 -2.45
CA HIS A 92 8.82 -2.84 -2.44
C HIS A 92 8.34 -2.27 -1.09
N PRO A 93 8.76 -1.06 -0.68
CA PRO A 93 8.42 -0.51 0.64
C PRO A 93 7.08 0.25 0.69
N ASP A 94 6.49 0.58 -0.46
CA ASP A 94 5.46 1.62 -0.64
C ASP A 94 4.23 1.44 0.25
N ASN A 95 3.79 0.20 0.46
CA ASN A 95 2.62 -0.10 1.29
C ASN A 95 3.02 -0.60 2.69
N ILE A 96 4.06 -1.44 2.78
CA ILE A 96 4.46 -2.03 4.06
C ILE A 96 5.04 -0.99 5.02
N ALA A 97 5.79 -0.01 4.53
CA ALA A 97 6.37 1.01 5.38
C ALA A 97 5.28 1.88 6.05
N PRO A 98 4.29 2.45 5.34
CA PRO A 98 3.20 3.18 6.00
C PRO A 98 2.29 2.27 6.83
N THR A 99 2.15 0.98 6.50
CA THR A 99 1.39 0.02 7.32
C THR A 99 2.03 -0.16 8.71
N ILE A 100 3.36 -0.18 8.80
CA ILE A 100 4.09 -0.34 10.06
C ILE A 100 4.28 1.00 10.79
N LEU A 101 4.70 2.04 10.07
CA LEU A 101 5.10 3.33 10.65
C LEU A 101 3.93 4.32 10.81
N GLY A 102 2.87 4.12 10.04
CA GLY A 102 1.75 5.07 9.91
C GLY A 102 2.15 6.40 9.28
N GLY A 103 1.17 7.19 8.87
CA GLY A 103 1.38 8.53 8.31
C GLY A 103 1.83 8.52 6.84
N LEU A 104 2.36 9.65 6.39
CA LEU A 104 2.90 9.81 5.05
C LEU A 104 4.36 9.36 5.02
N ILE A 105 4.64 8.31 4.27
CA ILE A 105 5.98 7.73 4.16
C ILE A 105 6.51 7.92 2.74
N ILE A 106 7.72 8.41 2.65
CA ILE A 106 8.50 8.47 1.41
C ILE A 106 9.65 7.50 1.55
N GLY A 107 9.80 6.59 0.61
CA GLY A 107 10.81 5.53 0.70
C GLY A 107 11.53 5.28 -0.61
N THR A 108 12.70 4.69 -0.50
CA THR A 108 13.52 4.24 -1.62
C THR A 108 14.24 2.95 -1.27
N GLU A 109 14.75 2.28 -2.28
CA GLU A 109 15.65 1.13 -2.14
C GLU A 109 17.03 1.48 -2.69
N ILE A 110 18.07 1.24 -1.91
CA ILE A 110 19.46 1.37 -2.32
C ILE A 110 20.19 0.11 -1.83
N ASP A 111 20.83 -0.62 -2.73
CA ASP A 111 21.62 -1.82 -2.41
C ASP A 111 20.88 -2.85 -1.53
N ASN A 112 19.62 -3.16 -1.88
CA ASN A 112 18.71 -4.04 -1.12
C ASN A 112 18.39 -3.56 0.31
N HIS A 113 18.60 -2.28 0.59
CA HIS A 113 18.18 -1.64 1.84
C HIS A 113 17.09 -0.61 1.57
N PHE A 114 16.03 -0.63 2.37
CA PHE A 114 14.86 0.24 2.22
C PHE A 114 14.96 1.40 3.22
N ASP A 115 15.24 2.59 2.71
CA ASP A 115 15.24 3.80 3.52
C ASP A 115 13.91 4.54 3.42
N THR A 116 13.44 5.05 4.56
CA THR A 116 12.15 5.73 4.65
C THR A 116 12.25 7.03 5.43
N ILE A 117 11.52 8.03 4.97
CA ILE A 117 11.31 9.30 5.68
C ILE A 117 9.82 9.42 6.00
N LYS A 118 9.49 9.66 7.26
CA LYS A 118 8.14 9.99 7.68
C LYS A 118 7.94 11.49 7.55
N ALA A 119 7.09 11.89 6.61
CA ALA A 119 6.71 13.28 6.41
C ALA A 119 5.57 13.69 7.36
N PRO A 120 5.41 14.99 7.64
CA PRO A 120 4.21 15.50 8.28
C PRO A 120 2.96 15.06 7.51
N LEU A 121 1.95 14.59 8.22
CA LEU A 121 0.68 14.26 7.59
C LEU A 121 -0.10 15.56 7.37
N PRO A 122 -0.47 15.88 6.14
CA PRO A 122 -1.32 17.03 5.86
C PRO A 122 -2.70 16.88 6.53
N ASN A 123 -3.32 17.99 6.87
CA ASN A 123 -4.67 17.98 7.44
C ASN A 123 -5.72 17.97 6.32
N PHE A 124 -6.00 16.78 5.81
CA PHE A 124 -6.98 16.54 4.74
C PHE A 124 -7.87 15.36 5.06
N SER A 125 -9.08 15.44 4.56
CA SER A 125 -9.95 14.29 4.44
C SER A 125 -9.66 13.53 3.14
N LEU A 126 -9.64 12.19 3.24
CA LEU A 126 -9.50 11.30 2.09
C LEU A 126 -10.83 10.64 1.79
N VAL A 127 -11.32 10.84 0.57
CA VAL A 127 -12.49 10.13 0.05
C VAL A 127 -12.03 9.02 -0.88
N ALA A 128 -12.42 7.78 -0.57
CA ALA A 128 -12.13 6.62 -1.40
C ALA A 128 -13.36 6.21 -2.22
N TYR A 129 -13.25 6.23 -3.54
CA TYR A 129 -14.19 5.56 -4.41
C TYR A 129 -13.64 4.15 -4.71
N VAL A 130 -14.35 3.13 -4.25
CA VAL A 130 -13.96 1.73 -4.40
C VAL A 130 -14.88 1.07 -5.42
N PRO A 131 -14.41 0.79 -6.66
CA PRO A 131 -15.22 0.06 -7.66
C PRO A 131 -15.59 -1.34 -7.16
N GLU A 132 -16.72 -1.89 -7.63
CA GLU A 132 -17.17 -3.23 -7.23
C GLU A 132 -16.33 -4.38 -7.82
N TYR A 133 -15.55 -4.11 -8.89
CA TYR A 133 -14.72 -5.13 -9.53
C TYR A 133 -13.31 -5.19 -8.94
N ASN A 134 -12.76 -6.39 -8.89
CA ASN A 134 -11.38 -6.62 -8.48
C ASN A 134 -10.39 -6.29 -9.60
N LEU A 135 -9.31 -5.59 -9.29
CA LEU A 135 -8.19 -5.37 -10.19
C LEU A 135 -6.91 -6.03 -9.63
N PRO A 136 -6.60 -7.27 -10.05
CA PRO A 136 -5.39 -7.94 -9.60
C PRO A 136 -4.12 -7.11 -9.91
N THR A 137 -3.25 -6.95 -8.93
CA THR A 137 -2.01 -6.17 -9.04
C THR A 137 -1.15 -6.59 -10.26
N LYS A 138 -1.09 -7.91 -10.55
CA LYS A 138 -0.39 -8.43 -11.72
C LYS A 138 -0.94 -7.86 -13.03
N LYS A 139 -2.27 -7.80 -13.17
CA LYS A 139 -2.93 -7.20 -14.36
C LYS A 139 -2.60 -5.72 -14.48
N SER A 140 -2.63 -5.00 -13.37
CA SER A 140 -2.31 -3.56 -13.33
C SER A 140 -0.83 -3.27 -13.57
N ARG A 141 0.08 -4.18 -13.23
CA ARG A 141 1.51 -4.06 -13.56
C ARG A 141 1.81 -4.37 -15.03
N ASN A 142 1.11 -5.30 -15.63
CA ASN A 142 1.33 -5.73 -17.02
C ASN A 142 1.01 -4.66 -18.07
N VAL A 143 0.33 -3.57 -17.71
CA VAL A 143 0.06 -2.48 -18.65
C VAL A 143 1.13 -1.39 -18.64
N LEU A 144 2.07 -1.46 -17.70
CA LEU A 144 3.18 -0.51 -17.63
C LEU A 144 4.20 -0.79 -18.75
N PRO A 145 4.80 0.24 -19.35
CA PRO A 145 5.83 0.06 -20.35
C PRO A 145 7.11 -0.49 -19.71
N GLU A 146 7.85 -1.30 -20.46
CA GLU A 146 9.18 -1.78 -20.02
C GLU A 146 10.22 -0.67 -20.01
N HIS A 147 10.05 0.36 -20.85
CA HIS A 147 10.99 1.48 -21.00
C HIS A 147 10.23 2.80 -21.15
N LEU A 148 10.84 3.88 -20.66
CA LEU A 148 10.42 5.25 -20.91
C LEU A 148 11.53 5.96 -21.67
N ASP A 149 11.16 6.86 -22.59
CA ASP A 149 12.13 7.75 -23.20
C ASP A 149 12.73 8.70 -22.15
N PHE A 150 13.97 9.14 -22.40
CA PHE A 150 14.72 9.95 -21.44
C PHE A 150 13.99 11.24 -21.05
N LYS A 151 13.30 11.88 -21.98
CA LYS A 151 12.55 13.12 -21.72
C LYS A 151 11.36 12.86 -20.78
N THR A 152 10.60 11.79 -21.01
CA THR A 152 9.49 11.38 -20.13
C THR A 152 10.01 11.00 -18.74
N ALA A 153 11.10 10.23 -18.65
CA ALA A 153 11.68 9.82 -17.38
C ALA A 153 12.18 11.01 -16.55
N THR A 154 12.90 11.97 -17.19
CA THR A 154 13.37 13.18 -16.51
C THR A 154 12.23 14.08 -16.08
N HIS A 155 11.15 14.20 -16.88
CA HIS A 155 9.95 14.93 -16.52
C HIS A 155 9.25 14.29 -15.30
N GLY A 156 9.06 12.97 -15.30
CA GLY A 156 8.48 12.25 -14.15
C GLY A 156 9.31 12.39 -12.89
N SER A 157 10.64 12.33 -13.00
CA SER A 157 11.53 12.60 -11.86
C SER A 157 11.35 14.02 -11.32
N ALA A 158 11.22 15.04 -12.20
CA ALA A 158 10.97 16.40 -11.76
C ALA A 158 9.63 16.56 -11.05
N ILE A 159 8.55 15.95 -11.58
CA ILE A 159 7.23 15.92 -10.93
C ILE A 159 7.34 15.28 -9.53
N ALA A 160 7.93 14.11 -9.41
CA ALA A 160 8.03 13.40 -8.13
C ALA A 160 8.84 14.20 -7.09
N ASN A 161 9.98 14.77 -7.49
CA ASN A 161 10.81 15.58 -6.59
C ASN A 161 10.08 16.85 -6.13
N THR A 162 9.38 17.53 -7.05
CA THR A 162 8.61 18.75 -6.72
C THR A 162 7.41 18.40 -5.86
N LEU A 163 6.71 17.29 -6.11
CA LEU A 163 5.61 16.81 -5.27
C LEU A 163 6.07 16.60 -3.83
N VAL A 164 7.19 15.90 -3.62
CA VAL A 164 7.73 15.69 -2.27
C VAL A 164 8.06 17.04 -1.61
N ALA A 165 8.72 17.94 -2.31
CA ALA A 165 9.02 19.28 -1.79
C ALA A 165 7.74 20.04 -1.44
N SER A 166 6.72 20.03 -2.29
CA SER A 166 5.43 20.71 -2.07
C SER A 166 4.71 20.19 -0.83
N LEU A 167 4.77 18.87 -0.56
CA LEU A 167 4.20 18.28 0.65
C LEU A 167 4.92 18.78 1.92
N PHE A 168 6.25 18.89 1.89
CA PHE A 168 7.03 19.39 3.04
C PHE A 168 6.89 20.90 3.25
N THR A 169 6.70 21.68 2.19
CA THR A 169 6.50 23.14 2.26
C THR A 169 5.04 23.54 2.40
N GLN A 170 4.12 22.58 2.42
CA GLN A 170 2.67 22.79 2.54
C GLN A 170 2.05 23.54 1.34
N GLU A 171 2.68 23.42 0.18
CA GLU A 171 2.15 23.95 -1.10
C GLU A 171 1.14 22.95 -1.69
N TYR A 172 0.02 22.78 -1.01
CA TYR A 172 -0.91 21.67 -1.26
C TYR A 172 -1.63 21.74 -2.60
N GLN A 173 -1.92 22.96 -3.09
CA GLN A 173 -2.49 23.13 -4.42
C GLN A 173 -1.54 22.58 -5.49
N MET A 174 -0.25 22.94 -5.41
CA MET A 174 0.78 22.39 -6.31
C MET A 174 0.94 20.89 -6.14
N ALA A 175 0.92 20.38 -4.90
CA ALA A 175 1.01 18.96 -4.64
C ALA A 175 -0.13 18.20 -5.35
N GLY A 176 -1.36 18.70 -5.28
CA GLY A 176 -2.52 18.11 -5.95
C GLY A 176 -2.36 18.07 -7.46
N GLU A 177 -1.95 19.17 -8.08
CA GLU A 177 -1.69 19.25 -9.52
C GLU A 177 -0.61 18.22 -9.94
N LEU A 178 0.47 18.10 -9.16
CA LEU A 178 1.55 17.15 -9.43
C LEU A 178 1.12 15.69 -9.28
N MET A 179 0.26 15.36 -8.31
CA MET A 179 -0.30 14.01 -8.15
C MET A 179 -1.08 13.55 -9.38
N GLU A 180 -1.83 14.44 -10.00
CA GLU A 180 -2.65 14.13 -11.18
C GLU A 180 -1.85 14.12 -12.50
N ASN A 181 -0.58 14.53 -12.46
CA ASN A 181 0.33 14.55 -13.61
C ASN A 181 1.35 13.41 -13.60
N ASP A 182 1.06 12.29 -12.96
CA ASP A 182 1.92 11.11 -12.96
C ASP A 182 2.13 10.58 -14.39
N VAL A 183 3.38 10.38 -14.76
CA VAL A 183 3.78 9.85 -16.05
C VAL A 183 4.33 8.42 -15.99
N PHE A 184 4.48 7.87 -14.78
CA PHE A 184 5.07 6.55 -14.59
C PHE A 184 4.04 5.42 -14.61
N HIS A 185 2.85 5.62 -14.02
CA HIS A 185 1.91 4.51 -13.88
C HIS A 185 0.45 4.86 -14.17
N GLU A 186 -0.10 5.99 -13.69
CA GLU A 186 -1.54 6.26 -13.73
C GLU A 186 -2.09 6.31 -15.16
N LYS A 187 -1.45 7.05 -16.06
CA LYS A 187 -1.89 7.16 -17.46
C LYS A 187 -1.96 5.82 -18.20
N TYR A 188 -1.19 4.81 -17.78
CA TYR A 188 -1.25 3.48 -18.38
C TYR A 188 -2.34 2.62 -17.76
N ARG A 189 -2.66 2.86 -16.48
CA ARG A 189 -3.68 2.15 -15.71
C ARG A 189 -5.08 2.72 -15.89
N GLU A 190 -5.22 3.97 -16.33
CA GLU A 190 -6.51 4.66 -16.57
C GLU A 190 -7.52 3.79 -17.34
N ARG A 191 -7.07 3.11 -18.40
CA ARG A 191 -7.92 2.20 -19.18
C ARG A 191 -8.46 0.98 -18.41
N LEU A 192 -7.89 0.67 -17.25
CA LEU A 192 -8.34 -0.41 -16.37
C LEU A 192 -9.32 0.08 -15.29
N VAL A 193 -9.41 1.40 -15.12
CA VAL A 193 -10.28 2.07 -14.14
C VAL A 193 -10.97 3.24 -14.84
N PRO A 194 -11.98 2.92 -15.71
CA PRO A 194 -12.61 3.92 -16.57
C PRO A 194 -13.33 5.04 -15.79
N GLU A 195 -13.66 4.81 -14.51
CA GLU A 195 -14.28 5.79 -13.63
C GLU A 195 -13.34 6.92 -13.20
N LEU A 196 -12.01 6.74 -13.33
CA LEU A 196 -11.01 7.69 -12.83
C LEU A 196 -11.25 9.11 -13.32
N LEU A 197 -11.43 9.29 -14.63
CA LEU A 197 -11.62 10.63 -15.21
C LEU A 197 -12.95 11.26 -14.78
N GLN A 198 -14.01 10.47 -14.66
CA GLN A 198 -15.32 10.97 -14.21
C GLN A 198 -15.29 11.37 -12.74
N VAL A 199 -14.66 10.56 -11.88
CA VAL A 199 -14.50 10.88 -10.45
C VAL A 199 -13.65 12.15 -10.29
N ARG A 200 -12.56 12.27 -11.06
CA ARG A 200 -11.70 13.47 -11.06
C ARG A 200 -12.46 14.73 -11.48
N GLU A 201 -13.25 14.65 -12.55
CA GLU A 201 -14.07 15.79 -12.99
C GLU A 201 -15.07 16.24 -11.91
N VAL A 202 -15.79 15.30 -11.29
CA VAL A 202 -16.72 15.60 -10.19
C VAL A 202 -15.98 16.18 -8.99
N ALA A 203 -14.81 15.64 -8.65
CA ALA A 203 -14.00 16.10 -7.54
C ALA A 203 -13.52 17.55 -7.75
N HIS A 204 -13.05 17.90 -8.95
CA HIS A 204 -12.65 19.26 -9.30
C HIS A 204 -13.83 20.24 -9.21
N GLN A 205 -15.05 19.85 -9.63
CA GLN A 205 -16.25 20.66 -9.46
C GLN A 205 -16.62 20.91 -7.99
N LYS A 206 -16.06 20.10 -7.07
CA LYS A 206 -16.20 20.21 -5.62
C LYS A 206 -14.94 20.76 -4.93
N HIS A 207 -14.05 21.37 -5.69
CA HIS A 207 -12.81 21.98 -5.20
C HIS A 207 -11.87 21.01 -4.48
N ALA A 208 -11.91 19.73 -4.83
CA ALA A 208 -10.93 18.77 -4.33
C ALA A 208 -9.51 19.14 -4.83
N LEU A 209 -8.51 18.90 -4.00
CA LEU A 209 -7.11 19.24 -4.30
C LEU A 209 -6.47 18.26 -5.28
N ALA A 210 -6.82 16.97 -5.18
CA ALA A 210 -6.30 15.93 -6.06
C ALA A 210 -7.22 14.73 -6.13
N THR A 211 -7.20 14.04 -7.27
CA THR A 211 -7.87 12.75 -7.46
C THR A 211 -6.97 11.83 -8.26
N TYR A 212 -6.59 10.69 -7.69
CA TYR A 212 -5.59 9.77 -8.25
C TYR A 212 -5.88 8.31 -7.92
N LEU A 213 -5.21 7.40 -8.62
CA LEU A 213 -5.28 5.96 -8.37
C LEU A 213 -4.49 5.56 -7.13
N SER A 214 -5.14 4.86 -6.21
CA SER A 214 -4.47 4.27 -5.04
C SER A 214 -3.63 3.07 -5.46
N GLY A 215 -2.31 3.21 -5.44
CA GLY A 215 -1.36 2.16 -5.78
C GLY A 215 -1.62 1.53 -7.16
N ALA A 216 -1.90 0.23 -7.20
CA ALA A 216 -2.21 -0.49 -8.44
C ALA A 216 -3.67 -0.30 -8.91
N GLY A 217 -4.50 0.36 -8.13
CA GLY A 217 -5.96 0.48 -8.31
C GLY A 217 -6.67 -0.79 -7.78
N SER A 218 -7.97 -0.88 -7.90
CA SER A 218 -8.96 -0.03 -8.61
C SER A 218 -9.43 1.21 -7.83
N THR A 219 -9.13 1.35 -6.55
CA THR A 219 -9.58 2.47 -5.74
C THR A 219 -9.05 3.80 -6.27
N ILE A 220 -9.93 4.79 -6.31
CA ILE A 220 -9.63 6.18 -6.64
C ILE A 220 -9.68 6.95 -5.33
N MET A 221 -8.62 7.70 -5.02
CA MET A 221 -8.52 8.54 -3.82
C MET A 221 -8.67 9.99 -4.21
N THR A 222 -9.43 10.73 -3.42
CA THR A 222 -9.62 12.18 -3.59
C THR A 222 -9.23 12.89 -2.30
N TRP A 223 -8.41 13.92 -2.41
CA TRP A 223 -8.01 14.80 -1.31
C TRP A 223 -8.94 16.00 -1.22
N ILE A 224 -9.52 16.21 -0.04
CA ILE A 224 -10.39 17.33 0.27
C ILE A 224 -9.78 18.06 1.45
N GLU A 225 -9.59 19.38 1.32
CA GLU A 225 -9.15 20.22 2.42
C GLU A 225 -10.25 20.28 3.50
N ASP A 226 -9.87 20.08 4.76
CA ASP A 226 -10.81 20.20 5.87
C ASP A 226 -11.06 21.70 6.13
N GLU A 227 -12.35 22.09 6.23
CA GLU A 227 -12.77 23.47 6.54
C GLU A 227 -12.36 23.93 7.96
#